data_296d67e7b535e6e4feffbbbe21d3813a
#
_entry.id   296d67e7b535e6e4feffbbbe21d3813a
#
_cell.length_a   1.000
_cell.length_b   1.000
_cell.length_c   1.000
_cell.angle_alpha   90.00
_cell.angle_beta   90.00
_cell.angle_gamma   90.00
#
_symmetry.space_group_name_H-M   'P 1'
#
loop_
_entity.id
_entity.type
_entity.pdbx_description
1 polymer ?
#
loop_
_entity_poly.entity_id
_entity_poly.type
_entity_poly.pdbx_seq_one_letter_code
_entity_poly.pdbx_strand_id
1 'polypeptide(L)'
;VVDVIQLSTDDYTNATAQAPTPADHDYDLNLDGWSADYQDPSTYLNIFNPETGDATDNIGLEKGKNADVANKVGLNEYKELLDEADKEKQDTNARYTKYAAAQAWLTDSSIVIPSVSGGGSPVVQKVVPFTKSYSYVGIKGDVYVFKNMELQNDIVTVKDYEAALKKWEKEKEASNKKAQEELAKH
;
A
#
# COMPACT_ATOMS: atom_id res chain seq x y z
N VAL A 1 -21.38 24.05 3.56
CA VAL A 1 -21.11 23.77 4.98
C VAL A 1 -20.72 22.33 5.07
N VAL A 2 -19.60 22.03 5.71
CA VAL A 2 -19.18 20.66 6.01
C VAL A 2 -19.56 20.37 7.44
N ASP A 3 -20.35 19.33 7.67
CA ASP A 3 -20.70 18.84 8.99
C ASP A 3 -19.77 17.65 9.32
N VAL A 4 -19.02 17.78 10.41
CA VAL A 4 -18.06 16.75 10.82
C VAL A 4 -18.67 15.94 11.95
N ILE A 5 -18.96 14.67 11.68
CA ILE A 5 -19.51 13.74 12.65
C ILE A 5 -18.35 12.86 13.18
N GLN A 6 -18.11 12.96 14.49
CA GLN A 6 -17.15 12.10 15.17
C GLN A 6 -17.90 10.91 15.78
N LEU A 7 -17.51 9.71 15.36
CA LEU A 7 -18.09 8.45 15.82
C LEU A 7 -17.11 7.69 16.74
N SER A 8 -17.63 6.77 17.53
CA SER A 8 -16.81 5.72 18.15
C SER A 8 -16.23 4.82 17.06
N THR A 9 -15.17 4.07 17.38
CA THR A 9 -14.56 3.13 16.41
C THR A 9 -15.58 2.12 15.89
N ASP A 10 -16.44 1.59 16.76
CA ASP A 10 -17.44 0.61 16.38
C ASP A 10 -18.53 1.23 15.50
N ASP A 11 -19.05 2.39 15.87
CA ASP A 11 -20.05 3.09 15.07
C ASP A 11 -19.49 3.52 13.70
N TYR A 12 -18.25 3.98 13.67
CA TYR A 12 -17.55 4.31 12.42
C TYR A 12 -17.42 3.07 11.51
N THR A 13 -16.99 1.94 12.07
CA THR A 13 -16.82 0.71 11.32
C THR A 13 -18.16 0.19 10.78
N ASN A 14 -19.23 0.28 11.58
CA ASN A 14 -20.57 -0.10 11.14
C ASN A 14 -21.12 0.82 10.05
N ALA A 15 -20.84 2.10 10.12
CA ALA A 15 -21.28 3.09 9.12
C ALA A 15 -20.45 3.05 7.82
N THR A 16 -19.30 2.37 7.81
CA THR A 16 -18.35 2.31 6.69
C THR A 16 -18.08 0.86 6.26
N ALA A 17 -16.95 0.29 6.65
CA ALA A 17 -16.45 -0.99 6.16
C ALA A 17 -17.36 -2.21 6.46
N GLN A 18 -18.26 -2.12 7.43
CA GLN A 18 -19.24 -3.16 7.78
C GLN A 18 -20.68 -2.79 7.39
N ALA A 19 -20.89 -1.70 6.69
CA ALA A 19 -22.20 -1.38 6.14
C ALA A 19 -22.64 -2.52 5.20
N PRO A 20 -23.91 -2.98 5.27
CA PRO A 20 -24.37 -4.13 4.50
C PRO A 20 -24.28 -3.94 2.98
N THR A 21 -24.48 -2.72 2.52
CA THR A 21 -24.31 -2.34 1.10
C THR A 21 -23.74 -0.93 1.01
N PRO A 22 -23.15 -0.53 -0.13
CA PRO A 22 -22.69 0.86 -0.33
C PRO A 22 -23.80 1.90 -0.16
N ALA A 23 -25.05 1.54 -0.38
CA ALA A 23 -26.20 2.43 -0.18
C ALA A 23 -26.53 2.68 1.30
N ASP A 24 -26.02 1.86 2.20
CA ASP A 24 -26.20 2.03 3.65
C ASP A 24 -25.11 2.93 4.26
N HIS A 25 -24.16 3.40 3.48
CA HIS A 25 -23.16 4.37 3.92
C HIS A 25 -23.83 5.73 4.15
N ASP A 26 -23.73 6.25 5.35
CA ASP A 26 -24.33 7.53 5.75
C ASP A 26 -23.29 8.65 5.84
N TYR A 27 -22.60 8.90 4.72
CA TYR A 27 -21.62 9.98 4.60
C TYR A 27 -21.45 10.46 3.15
N ASP A 28 -21.12 11.72 2.96
CA ASP A 28 -20.71 12.30 1.67
C ASP A 28 -19.19 12.21 1.49
N LEU A 29 -18.42 12.30 2.59
CA LEU A 29 -16.98 12.19 2.63
C LEU A 29 -16.56 11.29 3.79
N ASN A 30 -15.66 10.38 3.55
CA ASN A 30 -15.09 9.50 4.56
C ASN A 30 -13.58 9.72 4.67
N LEU A 31 -13.07 9.74 5.92
CA LEU A 31 -11.63 9.73 6.18
C LEU A 31 -11.18 8.29 6.40
N ASP A 32 -10.44 7.77 5.47
CA ASP A 32 -9.96 6.40 5.49
C ASP A 32 -8.46 6.32 5.17
N GLY A 33 -7.89 5.14 5.24
CA GLY A 33 -6.49 4.89 4.96
C GLY A 33 -6.23 3.47 4.47
N TRP A 34 -5.14 3.30 3.76
CA TRP A 34 -4.70 2.01 3.29
C TRP A 34 -3.23 1.77 3.63
N SER A 35 -2.91 0.58 4.09
CA SER A 35 -1.54 0.13 4.27
C SER A 35 -1.16 -0.85 3.18
N ALA A 36 0.04 -0.69 2.62
CA ALA A 36 0.51 -1.56 1.55
C ALA A 36 0.55 -3.03 1.96
N ASP A 37 -0.04 -3.91 1.15
CA ASP A 37 0.05 -5.36 1.32
C ASP A 37 1.38 -5.92 0.76
N TYR A 38 1.97 -5.24 -0.22
CA TYR A 38 3.22 -5.64 -0.90
C TYR A 38 3.92 -4.42 -1.53
N GLN A 39 5.18 -4.59 -1.93
CA GLN A 39 6.02 -3.50 -2.47
C GLN A 39 5.79 -3.28 -3.97
N ASP A 40 4.61 -2.80 -4.33
CA ASP A 40 4.29 -2.36 -5.70
C ASP A 40 3.20 -1.29 -5.63
N PRO A 41 3.18 -0.28 -6.51
CA PRO A 41 2.14 0.76 -6.51
C PRO A 41 0.72 0.23 -6.63
N SER A 42 0.54 -0.94 -7.25
CA SER A 42 -0.77 -1.57 -7.42
C SER A 42 -1.52 -1.79 -6.11
N THR A 43 -0.80 -2.03 -5.00
CA THR A 43 -1.44 -2.23 -3.69
C THR A 43 -2.26 -1.04 -3.21
N TYR A 44 -1.91 0.18 -3.65
CA TYR A 44 -2.65 1.41 -3.31
C TYR A 44 -3.67 1.82 -4.37
N LEU A 45 -3.49 1.37 -5.61
CA LEU A 45 -4.29 1.86 -6.72
C LEU A 45 -5.35 0.82 -7.14
N ASN A 46 -5.03 -0.47 -7.10
CA ASN A 46 -5.99 -1.51 -7.49
C ASN A 46 -7.18 -1.64 -6.53
N ILE A 47 -7.11 -1.08 -5.32
CA ILE A 47 -8.24 -1.07 -4.40
C ILE A 47 -9.45 -0.28 -4.90
N PHE A 48 -9.25 0.65 -5.85
CA PHE A 48 -10.31 1.42 -6.50
C PHE A 48 -10.68 0.87 -7.90
N ASN A 49 -10.14 -0.28 -8.31
CA ASN A 49 -10.53 -0.94 -9.55
C ASN A 49 -12.02 -1.32 -9.48
N PRO A 50 -12.87 -0.86 -10.40
CA PRO A 50 -14.32 -1.07 -10.31
C PRO A 50 -14.75 -2.53 -10.36
N GLU A 51 -13.92 -3.43 -10.87
CA GLU A 51 -14.24 -4.87 -10.96
C GLU A 51 -13.72 -5.65 -9.76
N THR A 52 -12.54 -5.29 -9.23
CA THR A 52 -11.80 -6.13 -8.28
C THR A 52 -11.36 -5.42 -7.01
N GLY A 53 -11.55 -4.10 -6.94
CA GLY A 53 -11.04 -3.30 -5.83
C GLY A 53 -11.78 -3.52 -4.52
N ASP A 54 -11.06 -3.51 -3.41
CA ASP A 54 -11.60 -3.76 -2.08
C ASP A 54 -12.14 -2.47 -1.40
N ALA A 55 -11.90 -1.29 -2.00
CA ALA A 55 -12.39 -0.01 -1.50
C ALA A 55 -13.45 0.65 -2.42
N THR A 56 -14.02 -0.10 -3.34
CA THR A 56 -15.06 0.42 -4.25
C THR A 56 -16.36 0.73 -3.53
N ASP A 57 -16.69 0.02 -2.47
CA ASP A 57 -17.84 0.28 -1.62
C ASP A 57 -17.73 1.65 -0.91
N ASN A 58 -16.53 2.07 -0.51
CA ASN A 58 -16.31 3.39 0.09
C ASN A 58 -16.67 4.55 -0.86
N ILE A 59 -16.75 4.30 -2.16
CA ILE A 59 -17.17 5.27 -3.17
C ILE A 59 -18.56 4.96 -3.77
N GLY A 60 -19.33 4.14 -3.07
CA GLY A 60 -20.72 3.86 -3.43
C GLY A 60 -20.91 2.76 -4.47
N LEU A 61 -19.88 1.97 -4.77
CA LEU A 61 -19.94 0.90 -5.77
C LEU A 61 -19.75 -0.49 -5.13
N GLU A 62 -20.61 -1.43 -5.49
CA GLU A 62 -20.37 -2.84 -5.19
C GLU A 62 -19.35 -3.42 -6.16
N LYS A 63 -18.34 -4.10 -5.61
CA LYS A 63 -17.28 -4.79 -6.36
C LYS A 63 -17.84 -5.69 -7.46
N GLY A 64 -17.39 -5.48 -8.68
CA GLY A 64 -17.85 -6.24 -9.86
C GLY A 64 -19.29 -5.99 -10.29
N LYS A 65 -19.97 -5.03 -9.64
CA LYS A 65 -21.31 -4.59 -10.00
C LYS A 65 -21.29 -3.11 -10.41
N ASN A 66 -22.45 -2.58 -10.77
CA ASN A 66 -22.61 -1.15 -11.11
C ASN A 66 -21.75 -0.67 -12.31
N ALA A 67 -21.49 -1.54 -13.30
CA ALA A 67 -20.67 -1.22 -14.46
C ALA A 67 -21.10 0.07 -15.18
N ASP A 68 -22.40 0.33 -15.28
CA ASP A 68 -22.94 1.54 -15.90
C ASP A 68 -22.60 2.79 -15.10
N VAL A 69 -22.61 2.70 -13.76
CA VAL A 69 -22.24 3.82 -12.88
C VAL A 69 -20.73 4.06 -12.95
N ALA A 70 -19.94 3.01 -12.86
CA ALA A 70 -18.48 3.09 -12.99
C ALA A 70 -18.07 3.75 -14.33
N ASN A 71 -18.76 3.40 -15.42
CA ASN A 71 -18.54 4.02 -16.73
C ASN A 71 -18.91 5.52 -16.73
N LYS A 72 -20.04 5.90 -16.14
CA LYS A 72 -20.49 7.29 -16.09
C LYS A 72 -19.55 8.21 -15.32
N VAL A 73 -18.90 7.72 -14.29
CA VAL A 73 -17.92 8.47 -13.48
C VAL A 73 -16.48 8.34 -13.96
N GLY A 74 -16.25 7.63 -15.08
CA GLY A 74 -14.94 7.49 -15.70
C GLY A 74 -14.04 6.40 -15.09
N LEU A 75 -14.52 5.59 -14.15
CA LEU A 75 -13.72 4.54 -13.52
C LEU A 75 -13.26 3.43 -14.50
N ASN A 76 -13.92 3.29 -15.64
CA ASN A 76 -13.45 2.38 -16.69
C ASN A 76 -12.16 2.90 -17.34
N GLU A 77 -12.01 4.21 -17.52
CA GLU A 77 -10.76 4.82 -17.97
C GLU A 77 -9.64 4.60 -16.94
N TYR A 78 -9.94 4.79 -15.66
CA TYR A 78 -9.02 4.47 -14.59
C TYR A 78 -8.58 3.00 -14.60
N LYS A 79 -9.53 2.08 -14.78
CA LYS A 79 -9.24 0.65 -14.93
C LYS A 79 -8.29 0.37 -16.08
N GLU A 80 -8.50 1.00 -17.24
CA GLU A 80 -7.60 0.84 -18.40
C GLU A 80 -6.17 1.27 -18.08
N LEU A 81 -5.99 2.36 -17.33
CA LEU A 81 -4.66 2.82 -16.87
C LEU A 81 -4.00 1.80 -15.94
N LEU A 82 -4.76 1.18 -15.04
CA LEU A 82 -4.26 0.10 -14.18
C LEU A 82 -3.86 -1.12 -15.00
N ASP A 83 -4.72 -1.56 -15.92
CA ASP A 83 -4.46 -2.71 -16.79
C ASP A 83 -3.20 -2.52 -17.64
N GLU A 84 -2.97 -1.31 -18.15
CA GLU A 84 -1.75 -0.98 -18.90
C GLU A 84 -0.49 -0.98 -18.01
N ALA A 85 -0.61 -0.55 -16.76
CA ALA A 85 0.49 -0.63 -15.81
C ALA A 85 0.79 -2.08 -15.41
N ASP A 86 -0.25 -2.89 -15.23
CA ASP A 86 -0.11 -4.30 -14.86
C ASP A 86 0.49 -5.18 -15.96
N LYS A 87 0.34 -4.80 -17.22
CA LYS A 87 0.99 -5.47 -18.35
C LYS A 87 2.51 -5.28 -18.37
N GLU A 88 3.01 -4.19 -17.79
CA GLU A 88 4.45 -3.95 -17.72
C GLU A 88 5.11 -4.81 -16.65
N LYS A 89 5.90 -5.79 -17.07
CA LYS A 89 6.58 -6.77 -16.20
C LYS A 89 8.11 -6.67 -16.23
N GLN A 90 8.67 -5.98 -17.20
CA GLN A 90 10.11 -6.00 -17.47
C GLN A 90 10.81 -4.75 -16.96
N ASP A 91 10.24 -3.59 -17.20
CA ASP A 91 10.80 -2.31 -16.81
C ASP A 91 10.03 -1.69 -15.63
N THR A 92 10.67 -1.72 -14.46
CA THR A 92 10.10 -1.16 -13.23
C THR A 92 9.82 0.33 -13.35
N ASN A 93 10.67 1.10 -14.04
CA ASN A 93 10.47 2.53 -14.20
C ASN A 93 9.29 2.82 -15.13
N ALA A 94 9.17 2.09 -16.23
CA ALA A 94 8.02 2.18 -17.12
C ALA A 94 6.73 1.79 -16.41
N ARG A 95 6.74 0.73 -15.60
CA ARG A 95 5.62 0.31 -14.76
C ARG A 95 5.20 1.42 -13.81
N TYR A 96 6.13 2.00 -13.07
CA TYR A 96 5.84 3.07 -12.11
C TYR A 96 5.33 4.34 -12.79
N THR A 97 5.83 4.67 -13.97
CA THR A 97 5.33 5.80 -14.78
C THR A 97 3.86 5.59 -15.18
N LYS A 98 3.48 4.38 -15.56
CA LYS A 98 2.09 4.05 -15.90
C LYS A 98 1.18 4.12 -14.66
N TYR A 99 1.62 3.62 -13.51
CA TYR A 99 0.87 3.78 -12.26
C TYR A 99 0.77 5.24 -11.82
N ALA A 100 1.79 6.06 -12.06
CA ALA A 100 1.71 7.50 -11.78
C ALA A 100 0.61 8.19 -12.62
N ALA A 101 0.39 7.74 -13.86
CA ALA A 101 -0.73 8.22 -14.66
C ALA A 101 -2.10 7.81 -14.06
N ALA A 102 -2.23 6.58 -13.61
CA ALA A 102 -3.45 6.13 -12.90
C ALA A 102 -3.68 6.91 -11.61
N GLN A 103 -2.63 7.16 -10.83
CA GLN A 103 -2.72 7.99 -9.62
C GLN A 103 -3.12 9.43 -9.93
N ALA A 104 -2.56 10.02 -10.97
CA ALA A 104 -2.93 11.37 -11.40
C ALA A 104 -4.42 11.45 -11.78
N TRP A 105 -4.92 10.48 -12.54
CA TRP A 105 -6.33 10.39 -12.88
C TRP A 105 -7.21 10.31 -11.62
N LEU A 106 -6.86 9.42 -10.66
CA LEU A 106 -7.62 9.23 -9.44
C LEU A 106 -7.70 10.50 -8.58
N THR A 107 -6.59 11.23 -8.50
CA THR A 107 -6.53 12.50 -7.77
C THR A 107 -7.29 13.61 -8.49
N ASP A 108 -7.16 13.70 -9.82
CA ASP A 108 -7.79 14.73 -10.64
C ASP A 108 -9.33 14.57 -10.69
N SER A 109 -9.80 13.33 -10.67
CA SER A 109 -11.23 13.00 -10.57
C SER A 109 -11.87 13.40 -9.23
N SER A 110 -11.06 13.68 -8.20
CA SER A 110 -11.49 13.96 -6.82
C SER A 110 -12.27 12.82 -6.15
N ILE A 111 -12.23 11.61 -6.68
CA ILE A 111 -12.77 10.39 -6.02
C ILE A 111 -12.01 10.12 -4.73
N VAL A 112 -10.69 10.35 -4.76
CA VAL A 112 -9.82 10.28 -3.59
C VAL A 112 -9.07 11.60 -3.44
N ILE A 113 -9.10 12.16 -2.23
CA ILE A 113 -8.38 13.38 -1.87
C ILE A 113 -7.24 13.00 -0.93
N PRO A 114 -6.01 12.82 -1.42
CA PRO A 114 -4.87 12.50 -0.56
C PRO A 114 -4.61 13.62 0.44
N SER A 115 -4.58 13.30 1.72
CA SER A 115 -4.37 14.29 2.79
C SER A 115 -3.00 14.15 3.44
N VAL A 116 -2.68 12.97 3.96
CA VAL A 116 -1.43 12.69 4.66
C VAL A 116 -0.95 11.27 4.37
N SER A 117 0.36 11.07 4.42
CA SER A 117 0.92 9.73 4.55
C SER A 117 1.54 9.57 5.93
N GLY A 118 1.29 8.42 6.56
CA GLY A 118 1.90 8.09 7.83
C GLY A 118 3.42 7.99 7.68
N GLY A 119 4.16 8.73 8.50
CA GLY A 119 5.61 8.59 8.62
C GLY A 119 5.99 7.54 9.66
N GLY A 120 7.24 7.06 9.61
CA GLY A 120 7.77 6.22 10.67
C GLY A 120 7.86 6.95 12.00
N SER A 121 7.50 6.28 13.08
CA SER A 121 7.73 6.82 14.43
C SER A 121 9.13 6.45 14.92
N PRO A 122 9.79 7.32 15.70
CA PRO A 122 11.04 6.97 16.37
C PRO A 122 10.84 5.73 17.25
N VAL A 123 11.75 4.78 17.15
CA VAL A 123 11.69 3.54 17.91
C VAL A 123 12.96 3.37 18.75
N VAL A 124 12.78 3.05 20.02
CA VAL A 124 13.87 2.57 20.89
C VAL A 124 13.80 1.06 20.90
N GLN A 125 14.88 0.40 20.44
CA GLN A 125 14.88 -1.05 20.28
C GLN A 125 16.21 -1.69 20.68
N LYS A 126 16.14 -2.98 21.00
CA LYS A 126 17.29 -3.87 21.21
C LYS A 126 17.44 -4.91 20.10
N VAL A 127 16.69 -4.78 19.02
CA VAL A 127 16.81 -5.66 17.86
C VAL A 127 18.07 -5.29 17.10
N VAL A 128 18.94 -6.26 16.87
CA VAL A 128 20.13 -6.06 16.04
C VAL A 128 19.70 -5.60 14.64
N PRO A 129 20.20 -4.45 14.18
CA PRO A 129 19.77 -3.90 12.89
C PRO A 129 19.91 -4.89 11.74
N PHE A 130 18.88 -4.93 10.88
CA PHE A 130 18.83 -5.77 9.66
C PHE A 130 18.77 -7.28 9.89
N THR A 131 18.51 -7.77 11.12
CA THR A 131 18.27 -9.19 11.41
C THR A 131 16.80 -9.58 11.27
N LYS A 132 15.87 -8.62 11.43
CA LYS A 132 14.47 -8.85 11.13
C LYS A 132 14.18 -8.65 9.65
N SER A 133 13.01 -9.09 9.17
CA SER A 133 12.55 -8.85 7.81
C SER A 133 12.72 -7.38 7.40
N TYR A 134 13.26 -7.15 6.22
CA TYR A 134 13.49 -5.81 5.66
C TYR A 134 12.18 -5.03 5.50
N SER A 135 11.12 -5.72 5.10
CA SER A 135 9.79 -5.13 4.92
C SER A 135 8.73 -6.01 5.55
N TYR A 136 7.71 -5.39 6.14
CA TYR A 136 6.48 -6.06 6.57
C TYR A 136 5.51 -6.28 5.43
N VAL A 137 5.71 -5.57 4.33
CA VAL A 137 4.85 -5.58 3.16
C VAL A 137 4.92 -6.96 2.50
N GLY A 138 3.77 -7.58 2.34
CA GLY A 138 3.67 -8.95 1.79
C GLY A 138 3.82 -10.07 2.82
N ILE A 139 4.04 -9.74 4.09
CA ILE A 139 4.08 -10.71 5.18
C ILE A 139 2.80 -10.57 6.01
N LYS A 140 1.76 -11.29 5.62
CA LYS A 140 0.52 -11.36 6.39
C LYS A 140 0.70 -12.31 7.58
N GLY A 141 1.25 -11.80 8.65
CA GLY A 141 1.40 -12.50 9.91
C GLY A 141 2.71 -12.15 10.61
N ASP A 142 2.60 -11.73 11.84
CA ASP A 142 3.73 -11.30 12.67
C ASP A 142 4.76 -12.39 12.93
N VAL A 143 4.37 -13.67 12.81
CA VAL A 143 5.23 -14.82 13.07
C VAL A 143 6.47 -14.88 12.16
N TYR A 144 6.38 -14.39 10.95
CA TYR A 144 7.51 -14.41 10.00
C TYR A 144 8.50 -13.27 10.24
N VAL A 145 8.08 -12.22 10.93
CA VAL A 145 8.93 -11.08 11.27
C VAL A 145 10.03 -11.47 12.26
N PHE A 146 9.76 -12.46 13.11
CA PHE A 146 10.66 -12.90 14.18
C PHE A 146 11.68 -13.95 13.76
N LYS A 147 11.52 -14.57 12.59
CA LYS A 147 12.27 -15.78 12.20
C LYS A 147 13.80 -15.68 12.32
N ASN A 148 14.37 -14.54 11.98
CA ASN A 148 15.83 -14.35 12.01
C ASN A 148 16.22 -13.15 12.90
N MET A 149 15.29 -12.73 13.76
CA MET A 149 15.51 -11.58 14.62
C MET A 149 16.49 -11.93 15.73
N GLU A 150 17.50 -11.09 15.90
CA GLU A 150 18.46 -11.17 16.99
C GLU A 150 18.27 -10.01 17.94
N LEU A 151 18.46 -10.27 19.23
CA LEU A 151 18.42 -9.27 20.29
C LEU A 151 19.79 -9.05 20.90
N GLN A 152 20.11 -7.82 21.23
CA GLN A 152 21.30 -7.45 22.00
C GLN A 152 20.93 -6.90 23.37
N ASN A 153 21.91 -6.84 24.29
CA ASN A 153 21.65 -6.37 25.65
C ASN A 153 21.41 -4.85 25.72
N ASP A 154 22.12 -4.10 24.90
CA ASP A 154 22.06 -2.64 24.89
C ASP A 154 21.08 -2.12 23.85
N ILE A 155 20.60 -0.90 24.04
CA ILE A 155 19.78 -0.22 23.02
C ILE A 155 20.62 0.10 21.79
N VAL A 156 20.00 0.03 20.63
CA VAL A 156 20.62 0.44 19.36
C VAL A 156 20.67 1.96 19.30
N THR A 157 21.87 2.53 19.25
CA THR A 157 22.03 3.96 19.02
C THR A 157 21.91 4.31 17.55
N VAL A 158 21.66 5.58 17.21
CA VAL A 158 21.64 6.06 15.82
C VAL A 158 22.97 5.74 15.13
N LYS A 159 24.10 5.93 15.82
CA LYS A 159 25.43 5.62 15.28
C LYS A 159 25.61 4.15 14.96
N ASP A 160 25.12 3.25 15.81
CA ASP A 160 25.19 1.80 15.58
C ASP A 160 24.31 1.41 14.37
N TYR A 161 23.12 2.01 14.28
CA TYR A 161 22.23 1.79 13.16
C TYR A 161 22.84 2.25 11.84
N GLU A 162 23.42 3.46 11.76
CA GLU A 162 24.06 3.98 10.57
C GLU A 162 25.27 3.13 10.13
N ALA A 163 26.05 2.64 11.08
CA ALA A 163 27.16 1.74 10.78
C ALA A 163 26.68 0.41 10.22
N ALA A 164 25.63 -0.16 10.81
CA ALA A 164 25.00 -1.39 10.36
C ALA A 164 24.35 -1.21 8.98
N LEU A 165 23.70 -0.06 8.72
CA LEU A 165 23.12 0.26 7.41
C LEU A 165 24.16 0.24 6.30
N LYS A 166 25.27 0.92 6.48
CA LYS A 166 26.38 0.95 5.50
C LYS A 166 26.95 -0.44 5.19
N LYS A 167 27.04 -1.30 6.20
CA LYS A 167 27.46 -2.68 6.04
C LYS A 167 26.43 -3.49 5.26
N TRP A 168 25.17 -3.38 5.66
CA TRP A 168 24.06 -4.11 5.03
C TRP A 168 23.87 -3.71 3.55
N GLU A 169 23.98 -2.44 3.19
CA GLU A 169 23.90 -1.97 1.80
C GLU A 169 24.93 -2.64 0.91
N LYS A 170 26.18 -2.75 1.37
CA LYS A 170 27.26 -3.44 0.64
C LYS A 170 27.01 -4.94 0.50
N GLU A 171 26.54 -5.59 1.55
CA GLU A 171 26.21 -7.01 1.54
C GLU A 171 25.01 -7.29 0.61
N LYS A 172 23.99 -6.43 0.63
CA LYS A 172 22.83 -6.50 -0.27
C LYS A 172 23.24 -6.37 -1.74
N GLU A 173 24.08 -5.40 -2.06
CA GLU A 173 24.59 -5.20 -3.43
C GLU A 173 25.35 -6.42 -3.92
N ALA A 174 26.28 -6.94 -3.12
CA ALA A 174 27.05 -8.13 -3.44
C ALA A 174 26.16 -9.38 -3.61
N SER A 175 25.17 -9.55 -2.75
CA SER A 175 24.22 -10.66 -2.81
C SER A 175 23.34 -10.58 -4.07
N ASN A 176 22.82 -9.40 -4.40
CA ASN A 176 22.00 -9.19 -5.58
C ASN A 176 22.79 -9.46 -6.86
N LYS A 177 24.05 -8.99 -6.93
CA LYS A 177 24.93 -9.27 -8.07
C LYS A 177 25.16 -10.77 -8.26
N LYS A 178 25.45 -11.49 -7.17
CA LYS A 178 25.62 -12.94 -7.21
C LYS A 178 24.35 -13.66 -7.67
N ALA A 179 23.19 -13.25 -7.19
CA ALA A 179 21.91 -13.83 -7.60
C ALA A 179 21.64 -13.61 -9.10
N GLN A 180 21.93 -12.42 -9.62
CA GLN A 180 21.80 -12.13 -11.06
C GLN A 180 22.76 -12.97 -11.90
N GLU A 181 24.02 -13.15 -11.45
CA GLU A 181 24.99 -14.00 -12.13
C GLU A 181 24.58 -15.48 -12.12
N GLU A 182 23.91 -15.95 -11.09
CA GLU A 182 23.36 -17.31 -11.01
C GLU A 182 22.15 -17.48 -11.94
N LEU A 183 21.22 -16.52 -11.93
CA LEU A 183 20.06 -16.55 -12.82
C LEU A 183 20.43 -16.52 -14.31
N ALA A 184 21.49 -15.80 -14.66
CA ALA A 184 21.98 -15.74 -16.05
C ALA A 184 22.59 -17.05 -16.57
N LYS A 185 22.77 -18.07 -15.72
CA LYS A 185 23.28 -19.40 -16.08
C LYS A 185 22.16 -20.39 -16.43
N HIS A 186 20.91 -20.03 -16.18
CA HIS A 186 19.70 -20.81 -16.44
C HIS A 186 18.81 -20.16 -17.47
#